data_daeaa885c5cdbc2d36c5bbbe9b05a940
#
_entry.id   daeaa885c5cdbc2d36c5bbbe9b05a940
#
_cell.length_a   1.000
_cell.length_b   1.000
_cell.length_c   1.000
_cell.angle_alpha   90.00
_cell.angle_beta   90.00
_cell.angle_gamma   90.00
#
_symmetry.space_group_name_H-M   'P 1'
#
loop_
_entity.id
_entity.type
_entity.pdbx_description
1 polymer ?
#
loop_
_entity_poly.entity_id
_entity_poly.type
_entity_poly.pdbx_seq_one_letter_code
_entity_poly.pdbx_strand_id
1 'polypeptide(L)'
;VIFVFLFSFVSAQQNAYYQQYAKYKMDIDVDAENFTYNGNQTLNYTNNSPDELKVVYFHLYWNAFKAGSMMDQRVQNLGKNGDGRLQIGGVSRLASIPKNEECAQNIHWIKQNGKDLKFEIQETIMKVYLNSPIKPNSSTNFTMEWDANIPMQIRRSGRNNREGVD
;
A
#
# COMPACT_ATOMS: atom_id res chain seq x y z
N VAL A 1 -62.09 1.26 -30.38
CA VAL A 1 -60.81 0.59 -30.09
C VAL A 1 -59.92 1.63 -29.46
N ILE A 2 -59.60 1.47 -28.13
CA ILE A 2 -58.73 2.36 -27.39
C ILE A 2 -57.36 1.72 -27.35
N PHE A 3 -56.33 2.37 -27.95
CA PHE A 3 -54.92 1.97 -27.86
C PHE A 3 -54.32 2.58 -26.59
N VAL A 4 -54.01 1.75 -25.57
CA VAL A 4 -53.24 2.14 -24.40
C VAL A 4 -51.77 1.97 -24.69
N PHE A 5 -51.01 3.06 -24.83
CA PHE A 5 -49.56 3.05 -24.91
C PHE A 5 -48.98 2.94 -23.51
N LEU A 6 -48.43 1.77 -23.13
CA LEU A 6 -47.63 1.53 -21.97
C LEU A 6 -46.20 2.06 -22.23
N PHE A 7 -45.86 3.21 -21.70
CA PHE A 7 -44.48 3.71 -21.64
C PHE A 7 -43.75 2.98 -20.52
N SER A 8 -42.90 2.04 -20.84
CA SER A 8 -41.93 1.46 -19.92
C SER A 8 -40.76 2.46 -19.74
N PHE A 9 -40.65 3.10 -18.58
CA PHE A 9 -39.46 3.86 -18.21
C PHE A 9 -38.34 2.86 -17.89
N VAL A 10 -37.43 2.63 -18.84
CA VAL A 10 -36.17 1.96 -18.58
C VAL A 10 -35.27 2.98 -17.85
N SER A 11 -35.17 2.90 -16.53
CA SER A 11 -34.15 3.58 -15.76
C SER A 11 -32.82 2.92 -16.11
N ALA A 12 -32.07 3.49 -17.03
CA ALA A 12 -30.66 3.15 -17.19
C ALA A 12 -29.96 3.52 -15.88
N GLN A 13 -29.55 2.53 -15.12
CA GLN A 13 -28.72 2.69 -13.94
C GLN A 13 -27.35 3.16 -14.44
N GLN A 14 -27.15 4.46 -14.54
CA GLN A 14 -25.82 5.03 -14.73
C GLN A 14 -25.02 4.65 -13.49
N ASN A 15 -24.11 3.68 -13.60
CA ASN A 15 -23.02 3.55 -12.67
C ASN A 15 -22.23 4.86 -12.75
N ALA A 16 -22.54 5.80 -11.88
CA ALA A 16 -21.85 7.07 -11.84
C ALA A 16 -20.37 6.78 -11.58
N TYR A 17 -19.54 7.01 -12.58
CA TYR A 17 -18.09 6.93 -12.42
C TYR A 17 -17.67 7.95 -11.37
N TYR A 18 -16.93 7.51 -10.36
CA TYR A 18 -16.29 8.39 -9.38
C TYR A 18 -14.82 8.01 -9.24
N GLN A 19 -14.00 8.99 -8.92
CA GLN A 19 -12.60 8.80 -8.61
C GLN A 19 -12.31 9.43 -7.27
N GLN A 20 -11.73 8.65 -6.36
CA GLN A 20 -11.28 9.16 -5.07
C GLN A 20 -10.13 10.16 -5.25
N TYR A 21 -10.02 11.10 -4.34
CA TYR A 21 -8.94 12.09 -4.38
C TYR A 21 -8.06 11.95 -3.14
N ALA A 22 -6.74 11.93 -3.37
CA ALA A 22 -5.74 11.80 -2.33
C ALA A 22 -4.63 12.85 -2.54
N LYS A 23 -4.43 13.73 -1.56
CA LYS A 23 -3.37 14.72 -1.56
C LYS A 23 -2.39 14.42 -0.43
N TYR A 24 -1.15 14.09 -0.80
CA TYR A 24 -0.07 13.78 0.13
C TYR A 24 0.85 14.96 0.38
N LYS A 25 1.28 15.10 1.63
CA LYS A 25 2.47 15.82 2.03
C LYS A 25 3.33 14.85 2.83
N MET A 26 4.59 14.68 2.44
CA MET A 26 5.53 13.78 3.10
C MET A 26 6.79 14.54 3.48
N ASP A 27 7.29 14.31 4.69
CA ASP A 27 8.60 14.71 5.15
C ASP A 27 9.39 13.42 5.37
N ILE A 28 10.49 13.24 4.63
CA ILE A 28 11.28 12.00 4.62
C ILE A 28 12.71 12.33 4.98
N ASP A 29 13.22 11.66 6.01
CA ASP A 29 14.61 11.70 6.43
C ASP A 29 15.31 10.41 5.99
N VAL A 30 16.41 10.55 5.23
CA VAL A 30 17.14 9.43 4.64
C VAL A 30 18.49 9.32 5.31
N ASP A 31 18.75 8.18 5.95
CA ASP A 31 20.06 7.80 6.46
C ASP A 31 20.77 6.94 5.41
N ALA A 32 21.69 7.59 4.68
CA ALA A 32 22.46 6.93 3.63
C ALA A 32 23.55 5.99 4.17
N GLU A 33 23.98 6.17 5.43
CA GLU A 33 24.99 5.31 6.05
C GLU A 33 24.38 3.98 6.51
N ASN A 34 23.20 4.05 7.13
CA ASN A 34 22.49 2.87 7.64
C ASN A 34 21.45 2.31 6.64
N PHE A 35 21.27 2.96 5.49
CA PHE A 35 20.32 2.57 4.45
C PHE A 35 18.86 2.47 4.95
N THR A 36 18.48 3.43 5.77
CA THR A 36 17.13 3.54 6.29
C THR A 36 16.51 4.88 5.92
N TYR A 37 15.20 4.97 6.00
CA TYR A 37 14.51 6.23 5.93
C TYR A 37 13.28 6.25 6.82
N ASN A 38 13.02 7.40 7.41
CA ASN A 38 11.88 7.68 8.25
C ASN A 38 10.96 8.64 7.54
N GLY A 39 9.68 8.41 7.62
CA GLY A 39 8.68 9.24 6.96
C GLY A 39 7.55 9.66 7.89
N ASN A 40 7.24 10.95 7.83
CA ASN A 40 6.01 11.51 8.35
C ASN A 40 5.14 11.94 7.18
N GLN A 41 3.89 11.52 7.14
CA GLN A 41 2.99 11.95 6.09
C GLN A 41 1.67 12.50 6.62
N THR A 42 1.15 13.46 5.87
CA THR A 42 -0.23 13.90 5.96
C THR A 42 -0.92 13.58 4.65
N LEU A 43 -2.05 12.90 4.72
CA LEU A 43 -2.91 12.57 3.60
C LEU A 43 -4.26 13.24 3.79
N ASN A 44 -4.62 14.18 2.92
CA ASN A 44 -5.98 14.63 2.78
C ASN A 44 -6.69 13.74 1.76
N TYR A 45 -7.69 13.00 2.22
CA TYR A 45 -8.44 12.06 1.41
C TYR A 45 -9.88 12.51 1.25
N THR A 46 -10.38 12.54 0.02
CA THR A 46 -11.76 12.88 -0.31
C THR A 46 -12.50 11.68 -0.86
N ASN A 47 -13.60 11.34 -0.21
CA ASN A 47 -14.51 10.28 -0.65
C ASN A 47 -15.51 10.84 -1.67
N ASN A 48 -15.26 10.61 -2.95
CA ASN A 48 -16.16 10.99 -4.04
C ASN A 48 -17.15 9.86 -4.41
N SER A 49 -17.16 8.74 -3.66
CA SER A 49 -18.14 7.67 -3.89
C SER A 49 -19.49 8.02 -3.27
N PRO A 50 -20.57 7.37 -3.71
CA PRO A 50 -21.89 7.49 -3.10
C PRO A 50 -21.99 6.82 -1.72
N ASP A 51 -21.00 6.00 -1.36
CA ASP A 51 -21.01 5.18 -0.16
C ASP A 51 -20.17 5.79 0.97
N GLU A 52 -20.59 5.53 2.20
CA GLU A 52 -19.82 5.86 3.40
C GLU A 52 -18.66 4.86 3.59
N LEU A 53 -17.46 5.36 3.85
CA LEU A 53 -16.29 4.52 4.10
C LEU A 53 -16.04 4.37 5.61
N LYS A 54 -16.02 3.14 6.09
CA LYS A 54 -15.71 2.77 7.50
C LYS A 54 -14.31 2.20 7.65
N VAL A 55 -13.71 1.81 6.55
CA VAL A 55 -12.38 1.20 6.45
C VAL A 55 -11.68 1.80 5.24
N VAL A 56 -10.37 2.01 5.36
CA VAL A 56 -9.50 2.35 4.24
C VAL A 56 -8.33 1.39 4.20
N TYR A 57 -7.73 1.23 3.01
CA TYR A 57 -6.62 0.34 2.79
C TYR A 57 -5.43 1.11 2.23
N PHE A 58 -4.23 0.82 2.78
CA PHE A 58 -2.97 1.33 2.26
C PHE A 58 -2.15 0.17 1.71
N HIS A 59 -1.46 0.41 0.60
CA HIS A 59 -0.51 -0.53 0.05
C HIS A 59 0.88 -0.30 0.61
N LEU A 60 1.47 -1.33 1.19
CA LEU A 60 2.85 -1.39 1.67
C LEU A 60 3.66 -2.24 0.68
N TYR A 61 3.94 -1.69 -0.48
CA TYR A 61 4.47 -2.45 -1.63
C TYR A 61 5.77 -3.19 -1.34
N TRP A 62 6.65 -2.60 -0.53
CA TRP A 62 7.93 -3.22 -0.23
C TRP A 62 7.82 -4.46 0.64
N ASN A 63 6.76 -4.61 1.40
CA ASN A 63 6.52 -5.81 2.20
C ASN A 63 6.40 -7.09 1.35
N ALA A 64 6.15 -6.96 0.04
CA ALA A 64 6.20 -8.09 -0.88
C ALA A 64 7.58 -8.76 -0.95
N PHE A 65 8.65 -8.03 -0.60
CA PHE A 65 10.03 -8.51 -0.66
C PHE A 65 10.56 -9.02 0.67
N LYS A 66 9.71 -9.23 1.65
CA LYS A 66 10.07 -9.91 2.90
C LYS A 66 10.24 -11.40 2.69
N ALA A 67 11.14 -12.02 3.46
CA ALA A 67 11.21 -13.47 3.57
C ALA A 67 9.86 -14.04 4.05
N GLY A 68 9.41 -15.13 3.45
CA GLY A 68 8.12 -15.75 3.75
C GLY A 68 6.89 -15.06 3.16
N SER A 69 7.04 -13.92 2.46
CA SER A 69 5.93 -13.26 1.76
C SER A 69 5.34 -14.12 0.65
N MET A 70 4.14 -13.77 0.17
CA MET A 70 3.52 -14.44 -0.99
C MET A 70 4.44 -14.39 -2.23
N MET A 71 5.21 -13.32 -2.41
CA MET A 71 6.19 -13.21 -3.49
C MET A 71 7.32 -14.23 -3.31
N ASP A 72 7.86 -14.37 -2.10
CA ASP A 72 8.89 -15.35 -1.77
C ASP A 72 8.38 -16.80 -1.98
N GLN A 73 7.20 -17.11 -1.47
CA GLN A 73 6.57 -18.43 -1.67
C GLN A 73 6.37 -18.74 -3.15
N ARG A 74 5.92 -17.76 -3.94
CA ARG A 74 5.77 -17.93 -5.38
C ARG A 74 7.10 -18.22 -6.06
N VAL A 75 8.17 -17.51 -5.69
CA VAL A 75 9.51 -17.73 -6.26
C VAL A 75 10.02 -19.13 -5.92
N GLN A 76 9.84 -19.57 -4.67
CA GLN A 76 10.22 -20.93 -4.25
C GLN A 76 9.45 -22.00 -5.03
N ASN A 77 8.14 -21.83 -5.21
CA ASN A 77 7.30 -22.77 -5.96
C ASN A 77 7.64 -22.85 -7.45
N LEU A 78 8.08 -21.76 -8.06
CA LEU A 78 8.48 -21.74 -9.47
C LEU A 78 9.89 -22.33 -9.68
N GLY A 79 10.72 -22.38 -8.66
CA GLY A 79 12.09 -22.90 -8.73
C GLY A 79 12.87 -22.27 -9.89
N LYS A 80 13.52 -23.08 -10.73
CA LYS A 80 14.31 -22.60 -11.88
C LYS A 80 13.49 -21.87 -12.95
N ASN A 81 12.17 -22.00 -12.95
CA ASN A 81 11.27 -21.32 -13.88
C ASN A 81 10.81 -19.94 -13.38
N GLY A 82 11.32 -19.49 -12.23
CA GLY A 82 10.98 -18.21 -11.64
C GLY A 82 11.74 -17.03 -12.24
N ASP A 83 11.45 -15.83 -11.71
CA ASP A 83 12.10 -14.59 -12.11
C ASP A 83 13.56 -14.56 -11.62
N GLY A 84 14.52 -14.59 -12.55
CA GLY A 84 15.96 -14.57 -12.24
C GLY A 84 16.43 -13.35 -11.43
N ARG A 85 15.61 -12.30 -11.32
CA ARG A 85 15.88 -11.14 -10.47
C ARG A 85 15.55 -11.41 -9.00
N LEU A 86 14.77 -12.44 -8.72
CA LEU A 86 14.31 -12.83 -7.37
C LEU A 86 14.89 -14.18 -6.96
N GLN A 87 15.68 -14.84 -7.80
CA GLN A 87 16.25 -16.16 -7.52
C GLN A 87 17.69 -16.28 -8.04
N ILE A 88 18.43 -17.19 -7.43
CA ILE A 88 19.76 -17.64 -7.89
C ILE A 88 19.73 -19.16 -7.87
N GLY A 89 19.95 -19.78 -9.02
CA GLY A 89 19.98 -21.25 -9.13
C GLY A 89 18.66 -21.96 -8.77
N GLY A 90 17.52 -21.23 -8.83
CA GLY A 90 16.20 -21.73 -8.46
C GLY A 90 15.85 -21.54 -6.97
N VAL A 91 16.72 -20.87 -6.20
CA VAL A 91 16.48 -20.54 -4.80
C VAL A 91 16.08 -19.07 -4.68
N SER A 92 15.08 -18.78 -3.85
CA SER A 92 14.64 -17.41 -3.62
C SER A 92 15.74 -16.59 -2.96
N ARG A 93 16.02 -15.40 -3.54
CA ARG A 93 16.90 -14.41 -2.93
C ARG A 93 16.30 -13.78 -1.68
N LEU A 94 14.97 -13.70 -1.61
CA LEU A 94 14.26 -13.10 -0.49
C LEU A 94 14.53 -13.88 0.82
N ALA A 95 14.52 -15.22 0.75
CA ALA A 95 14.81 -16.06 1.89
C ALA A 95 16.25 -15.96 2.42
N SER A 96 17.18 -15.42 1.59
CA SER A 96 18.60 -15.30 1.95
C SER A 96 19.01 -13.87 2.39
N ILE A 97 18.10 -12.91 2.35
CA ILE A 97 18.39 -11.54 2.79
C ILE A 97 18.53 -11.52 4.31
N PRO A 98 19.62 -10.96 4.85
CA PRO A 98 19.76 -10.73 6.28
C PRO A 98 18.60 -9.87 6.81
N LYS A 99 18.13 -10.15 8.02
CA LYS A 99 16.95 -9.50 8.57
C LYS A 99 17.10 -7.98 8.72
N ASN A 100 18.30 -7.49 8.96
CA ASN A 100 18.63 -6.07 9.01
C ASN A 100 18.70 -5.41 7.61
N GLU A 101 18.73 -6.20 6.55
CA GLU A 101 18.67 -5.73 5.15
C GLU A 101 17.30 -6.04 4.51
N GLU A 102 16.37 -6.62 5.25
CA GLU A 102 15.04 -6.96 4.75
C GLU A 102 14.26 -5.71 4.38
N CYS A 103 13.68 -5.72 3.19
CA CYS A 103 12.82 -4.64 2.72
C CYS A 103 11.50 -4.64 3.48
N ALA A 104 11.33 -3.70 4.38
CA ALA A 104 10.13 -3.60 5.20
C ALA A 104 9.65 -2.15 5.32
N GLN A 105 8.35 -1.96 5.24
CA GLN A 105 7.69 -0.73 5.65
C GLN A 105 7.02 -0.98 6.99
N ASN A 106 7.52 -0.32 8.04
CA ASN A 106 7.02 -0.46 9.40
C ASN A 106 6.17 0.76 9.73
N ILE A 107 4.92 0.55 10.08
CA ILE A 107 3.99 1.64 10.44
C ILE A 107 3.97 1.75 11.96
N HIS A 108 4.37 2.88 12.49
CA HIS A 108 4.40 3.13 13.94
C HIS A 108 3.02 3.50 14.45
N TRP A 109 2.38 4.43 13.79
CA TRP A 109 1.02 4.85 14.10
C TRP A 109 0.34 5.51 12.89
N ILE A 110 -0.97 5.53 12.93
CA ILE A 110 -1.83 6.27 12.01
C ILE A 110 -2.96 6.94 12.80
N LYS A 111 -3.29 8.17 12.44
CA LYS A 111 -4.36 8.96 13.07
C LYS A 111 -5.32 9.51 12.02
N GLN A 112 -6.60 9.62 12.39
CA GLN A 112 -7.62 10.35 11.65
C GLN A 112 -7.99 11.61 12.42
N ASN A 113 -7.77 12.79 11.82
CA ASN A 113 -8.03 14.09 12.46
C ASN A 113 -7.44 14.18 13.88
N GLY A 114 -6.20 13.69 14.06
CA GLY A 114 -5.47 13.70 15.32
C GLY A 114 -5.79 12.58 16.32
N LYS A 115 -6.74 11.68 16.03
CA LYS A 115 -7.11 10.54 16.88
C LYS A 115 -6.49 9.26 16.35
N ASP A 116 -5.86 8.47 17.23
CA ASP A 116 -5.25 7.19 16.87
C ASP A 116 -6.28 6.22 16.28
N LEU A 117 -5.84 5.47 15.27
CA LEU A 117 -6.65 4.46 14.59
C LEU A 117 -6.09 3.06 14.86
N LYS A 118 -6.98 2.07 14.89
CA LYS A 118 -6.61 0.66 14.84
C LYS A 118 -6.33 0.26 13.39
N PHE A 119 -5.28 -0.54 13.19
CA PHE A 119 -4.96 -1.10 11.88
C PHE A 119 -4.43 -2.51 12.01
N GLU A 120 -4.49 -3.25 10.92
CA GLU A 120 -3.96 -4.60 10.76
C GLU A 120 -3.15 -4.64 9.47
N ILE A 121 -1.98 -5.28 9.50
CA ILE A 121 -1.14 -5.45 8.32
C ILE A 121 -1.15 -6.94 7.95
N GLN A 122 -1.58 -7.21 6.72
CA GLN A 122 -1.50 -8.52 6.11
C GLN A 122 -0.71 -8.39 4.80
N GLU A 123 0.51 -8.93 4.78
CA GLU A 123 1.40 -8.83 3.62
C GLU A 123 1.66 -7.37 3.20
N THR A 124 1.19 -7.02 2.01
CA THR A 124 1.33 -5.69 1.42
C THR A 124 0.13 -4.78 1.67
N ILE A 125 -0.84 -5.21 2.45
CA ILE A 125 -2.07 -4.45 2.71
C ILE A 125 -2.15 -4.08 4.19
N MET A 126 -2.29 -2.79 4.46
CA MET A 126 -2.67 -2.28 5.76
C MET A 126 -4.14 -1.87 5.73
N LYS A 127 -4.96 -2.56 6.51
CA LYS A 127 -6.37 -2.26 6.73
C LYS A 127 -6.51 -1.36 7.94
N VAL A 128 -7.17 -0.22 7.78
CA VAL A 128 -7.34 0.80 8.82
C VAL A 128 -8.81 0.97 9.14
N TYR A 129 -9.16 0.86 10.42
CA TYR A 129 -10.52 1.02 10.92
C TYR A 129 -10.74 2.47 11.34
N LEU A 130 -11.71 3.15 10.72
CA LEU A 130 -11.96 4.56 10.95
C LEU A 130 -12.74 4.80 12.23
N ASN A 131 -12.30 5.78 13.05
CA ASN A 131 -13.07 6.22 14.21
C ASN A 131 -14.32 7.00 13.81
N SER A 132 -14.24 7.70 12.68
CA SER A 132 -15.36 8.43 12.08
C SER A 132 -15.45 8.07 10.62
N PRO A 133 -16.57 7.51 10.16
CA PRO A 133 -16.77 7.18 8.76
C PRO A 133 -16.63 8.41 7.85
N ILE A 134 -16.07 8.21 6.67
CA ILE A 134 -15.96 9.27 5.65
C ILE A 134 -17.21 9.24 4.81
N LYS A 135 -18.08 10.23 4.99
CA LYS A 135 -19.33 10.34 4.24
C LYS A 135 -19.11 10.60 2.76
N PRO A 136 -20.10 10.32 1.90
CA PRO A 136 -20.05 10.74 0.50
C PRO A 136 -19.71 12.23 0.37
N ASN A 137 -18.88 12.57 -0.63
CA ASN A 137 -18.46 13.93 -0.95
C ASN A 137 -17.83 14.68 0.24
N SER A 138 -17.18 13.97 1.16
CA SER A 138 -16.49 14.56 2.30
C SER A 138 -15.02 14.16 2.36
N SER A 139 -14.23 14.96 3.09
CA SER A 139 -12.79 14.73 3.23
C SER A 139 -12.40 14.49 4.68
N THR A 140 -11.28 13.80 4.87
CA THR A 140 -10.65 13.60 6.18
C THR A 140 -9.14 13.70 6.05
N ASN A 141 -8.46 13.98 7.16
CA ASN A 141 -7.00 13.99 7.22
C ASN A 141 -6.50 12.76 7.95
N PHE A 142 -5.54 12.08 7.34
CA PHE A 142 -4.73 11.07 7.99
C PHE A 142 -3.32 11.60 8.22
N THR A 143 -2.76 11.31 9.37
CA THR A 143 -1.33 11.48 9.64
C THR A 143 -0.75 10.13 10.01
N MET A 144 0.46 9.85 9.56
CA MET A 144 1.12 8.56 9.77
C MET A 144 2.62 8.75 9.90
N GLU A 145 3.22 7.96 10.78
CA GLU A 145 4.67 7.82 10.91
C GLU A 145 5.07 6.38 10.58
N TRP A 146 6.16 6.26 9.86
CA TRP A 146 6.67 4.97 9.39
C TRP A 146 8.17 5.03 9.14
N ASP A 147 8.82 3.86 9.16
CA ASP A 147 10.20 3.69 8.71
C ASP A 147 10.29 2.57 7.67
N ALA A 148 11.40 2.54 6.97
CA ALA A 148 11.73 1.44 6.07
C ALA A 148 13.23 1.29 5.87
N ASN A 149 13.65 0.06 5.59
CA ASN A 149 15.01 -0.24 5.18
C ASN A 149 15.13 -0.19 3.66
N ILE A 150 16.25 0.33 3.16
CA ILE A 150 16.62 0.29 1.75
C ILE A 150 17.38 -1.01 1.49
N PRO A 151 16.78 -2.01 0.86
CA PRO A 151 17.42 -3.32 0.67
C PRO A 151 18.54 -3.24 -0.36
N MET A 152 19.39 -4.27 -0.40
CA MET A 152 20.18 -4.54 -1.61
C MET A 152 19.23 -4.72 -2.79
N GLN A 153 19.69 -4.37 -3.98
CA GLN A 153 18.85 -4.36 -5.18
C GLN A 153 18.01 -5.64 -5.34
N ILE A 154 16.71 -5.44 -5.31
CA ILE A 154 15.70 -6.45 -5.59
C ILE A 154 14.82 -5.94 -6.73
N ARG A 155 14.83 -6.65 -7.86
CA ARG A 155 14.15 -6.23 -9.08
C ARG A 155 14.61 -4.83 -9.53
N ARG A 156 13.81 -3.79 -9.30
CA ARG A 156 14.07 -2.40 -9.70
C ARG A 156 14.15 -1.47 -8.49
N SER A 157 14.22 -2.00 -7.30
CA SER A 157 14.22 -1.25 -6.06
C SER A 157 15.47 -1.57 -5.24
N GLY A 158 15.87 -0.64 -4.40
CA GLY A 158 16.98 -0.81 -3.49
C GLY A 158 18.28 -0.19 -3.99
N ARG A 159 19.34 -0.34 -3.19
CA ARG A 159 20.70 0.13 -3.47
C ARG A 159 21.51 -0.93 -4.23
N ASN A 160 22.50 -0.51 -5.00
CA ASN A 160 23.34 -1.41 -5.79
C ASN A 160 24.69 -1.74 -5.15
N ASN A 161 25.03 -1.15 -4.02
CA ASN A 161 26.28 -1.35 -3.30
C ASN A 161 26.03 -1.73 -1.84
N ARG A 162 27.08 -2.21 -1.15
CA ARG A 162 27.08 -2.52 0.28
C ARG A 162 27.73 -1.44 1.13
N GLU A 163 28.45 -0.51 0.52
CA GLU A 163 29.38 0.43 1.17
C GLU A 163 28.84 1.85 1.29
N GLY A 164 27.56 2.06 1.10
CA GLY A 164 27.00 3.40 1.16
C GLY A 164 26.82 4.05 -0.22
N VAL A 165 26.27 5.23 -0.23
CA VAL A 165 26.15 6.07 -1.42
C VAL A 165 27.39 6.96 -1.46
N ASP A 166 28.24 6.79 -2.47
CA ASP A 166 29.31 7.74 -2.76
C ASP A 166 28.75 9.07 -3.27
#